data_f1ced6974b430b0520042c2a1a6e8130
#
_entry.id   f1ced6974b430b0520042c2a1a6e8130
#
_cell.length_a   1.000
_cell.length_b   1.000
_cell.length_c   1.000
_cell.angle_alpha   90.00
_cell.angle_beta   90.00
_cell.angle_gamma   90.00
#
_symmetry.space_group_name_H-M   'P 1'
#
loop_
_entity.id
_entity.type
_entity.pdbx_description
1 polymer ?
#
loop_
_entity_poly.entity_id
_entity_poly.type
_entity_poly.pdbx_seq_one_letter_code
_entity_poly.pdbx_strand_id
1 'polypeptide(L)'
;VKRIVPFAKACETSLYGSKAVGLGEAARQGIPVPPGVALSGDLVEAVASEDDEAIEKVANAIADLSPPFAVRSSAVDEDGASASFAGQHLTVLNVHSAADVPGAVREVWWSANSDSAITYRQRIGRFTRPSVGVVVQTLLNPTAAGVMFTENPVSGADERLVEASWGLGEAVVAGLVVPDHFRLDRAGQVLERKAGRKRIAVRSLPNGGTFEQPVPPEQVNQFCLDDAQLAALCELALQCEKVYGPRRDIEWAFQDGKLYLLQCRAVTTGKARSEAPPPGPPARDPVAALQRVQLFADMDRRQAEQIARLLKLRPFSKGETIIMEGSGGAAFFLIDSGEATVSSKGVHLATLGPGAYFGEVALIDGGPRSATVTAATDLVCYGITFWEFRPLIESNGTIGWKLLQALAKRLRATGPGALIHGDKPPAAAATT
;
A
#
# COMPACT_ATOMS: atom_id res chain seq x y z
N VAL A 1 -7.64 17.41 18.05
CA VAL A 1 -8.18 18.63 17.40
C VAL A 1 -8.17 18.42 15.89
N LYS A 2 -9.36 18.49 15.25
CA LYS A 2 -9.54 18.34 13.80
C LYS A 2 -8.80 19.47 13.04
N ARG A 3 -7.56 19.22 12.58
CA ARG A 3 -6.69 20.22 11.93
C ARG A 3 -6.30 19.80 10.52
N ILE A 4 -6.23 20.80 9.61
CA ILE A 4 -5.67 20.68 8.29
C ILE A 4 -4.76 21.90 8.05
N VAL A 5 -3.56 21.65 7.49
CA VAL A 5 -2.56 22.70 7.27
C VAL A 5 -1.81 22.48 5.96
N PRO A 6 -1.33 23.54 5.27
CA PRO A 6 -0.35 23.41 4.21
C PRO A 6 0.93 22.74 4.74
N PHE A 7 1.69 22.03 3.89
CA PHE A 7 2.89 21.30 4.31
C PHE A 7 3.86 22.15 5.14
N ALA A 8 4.16 23.37 4.74
CA ALA A 8 5.08 24.23 5.48
C ALA A 8 4.68 24.49 6.94
N LYS A 9 3.42 24.27 7.31
CA LYS A 9 2.91 24.39 8.69
C LYS A 9 2.77 23.05 9.42
N ALA A 10 3.03 21.92 8.77
CA ALA A 10 3.00 20.61 9.39
C ALA A 10 4.31 20.36 10.16
N CYS A 11 4.32 20.61 11.47
CA CYS A 11 5.52 20.52 12.32
C CYS A 11 5.39 19.44 13.42
N GLU A 12 4.19 18.95 13.71
CA GLU A 12 3.92 18.05 14.83
C GLU A 12 3.66 16.62 14.33
N THR A 13 4.67 15.74 14.49
CA THR A 13 4.58 14.34 14.05
C THR A 13 3.42 13.60 14.72
N SER A 14 3.15 13.88 16.00
CA SER A 14 2.04 13.29 16.75
C SER A 14 0.66 13.60 16.17
N LEU A 15 0.53 14.73 15.43
CA LEU A 15 -0.73 15.15 14.79
C LEU A 15 -0.83 14.72 13.33
N TYR A 16 0.27 14.91 12.57
CA TYR A 16 0.24 14.80 11.11
C TYR A 16 1.00 13.59 10.57
N GLY A 17 1.76 12.89 11.41
CA GLY A 17 2.63 11.78 11.01
C GLY A 17 3.95 12.20 10.38
N SER A 18 4.85 11.23 10.23
CA SER A 18 6.24 11.46 9.80
C SER A 18 6.35 11.99 8.38
N LYS A 19 5.57 11.44 7.44
CA LYS A 19 5.58 11.84 6.03
C LYS A 19 5.17 13.29 5.82
N ALA A 20 4.08 13.72 6.47
CA ALA A 20 3.60 15.10 6.39
C ALA A 20 4.62 16.08 6.97
N VAL A 21 5.20 15.76 8.13
CA VAL A 21 6.22 16.61 8.77
C VAL A 21 7.49 16.66 7.94
N GLY A 22 7.92 15.51 7.36
CA GLY A 22 9.05 15.46 6.43
C GLY A 22 8.84 16.36 5.22
N LEU A 23 7.72 16.24 4.51
CA LEU A 23 7.41 17.14 3.38
C LEU A 23 7.30 18.60 3.82
N GLY A 24 6.79 18.86 5.02
CA GLY A 24 6.74 20.20 5.61
C GLY A 24 8.12 20.80 5.84
N GLU A 25 9.06 20.02 6.34
CA GLU A 25 10.47 20.45 6.52
C GLU A 25 11.12 20.73 5.17
N ALA A 26 10.97 19.86 4.18
CA ALA A 26 11.46 20.09 2.83
C ALA A 26 10.94 21.41 2.25
N ALA A 27 9.63 21.67 2.37
CA ALA A 27 9.02 22.88 1.88
C ALA A 27 9.58 24.14 2.57
N ARG A 28 9.80 24.10 3.89
CA ARG A 28 10.42 25.21 4.65
C ARG A 28 11.85 25.49 4.23
N GLN A 29 12.59 24.46 3.83
CA GLN A 29 13.98 24.57 3.38
C GLN A 29 14.09 24.85 1.86
N GLY A 30 12.96 25.08 1.17
CA GLY A 30 12.94 25.39 -0.25
C GLY A 30 13.18 24.20 -1.19
N ILE A 31 13.17 22.97 -0.68
CA ILE A 31 13.21 21.76 -1.51
C ILE A 31 11.86 21.63 -2.23
N PRO A 32 11.84 21.48 -3.56
CA PRO A 32 10.59 21.37 -4.30
C PRO A 32 9.81 20.12 -3.89
N VAL A 33 8.60 20.30 -3.38
CA VAL A 33 7.63 19.24 -3.11
C VAL A 33 6.34 19.54 -3.88
N PRO A 34 5.54 18.56 -4.29
CA PRO A 34 4.23 18.81 -4.88
C PRO A 34 3.35 19.60 -3.89
N PRO A 35 2.57 20.59 -4.34
CA PRO A 35 1.64 21.33 -3.47
C PRO A 35 0.68 20.38 -2.74
N GLY A 36 0.40 20.65 -1.46
CA GLY A 36 -0.48 19.81 -0.70
C GLY A 36 -0.72 20.26 0.74
N VAL A 37 -1.56 19.49 1.42
CA VAL A 37 -1.98 19.70 2.80
C VAL A 37 -1.80 18.46 3.63
N ALA A 38 -1.64 18.65 4.94
CA ALA A 38 -1.58 17.58 5.94
C ALA A 38 -2.85 17.61 6.80
N LEU A 39 -3.50 16.46 6.94
CA LEU A 39 -4.66 16.22 7.78
C LEU A 39 -4.22 15.57 9.09
N SER A 40 -4.69 16.09 10.23
CA SER A 40 -4.45 15.45 11.52
C SER A 40 -5.23 14.14 11.66
N GLY A 41 -4.73 13.21 12.49
CA GLY A 41 -5.38 11.92 12.73
C GLY A 41 -6.84 12.05 13.19
N ASP A 42 -7.15 13.00 14.07
CA ASP A 42 -8.53 13.27 14.52
C ASP A 42 -9.45 13.72 13.37
N LEU A 43 -8.92 14.48 12.40
CA LEU A 43 -9.69 14.89 11.23
C LEU A 43 -9.92 13.72 10.29
N VAL A 44 -8.89 12.91 10.07
CA VAL A 44 -8.97 11.69 9.25
C VAL A 44 -10.01 10.72 9.82
N GLU A 45 -10.04 10.51 11.13
CA GLU A 45 -11.04 9.69 11.81
C GLU A 45 -12.47 10.25 11.67
N ALA A 46 -12.63 11.57 11.74
CA ALA A 46 -13.93 12.21 11.54
C ALA A 46 -14.41 12.05 10.09
N VAL A 47 -13.53 12.23 9.08
CA VAL A 47 -13.86 11.96 7.67
C VAL A 47 -14.21 10.49 7.45
N ALA A 48 -13.49 9.57 8.10
CA ALA A 48 -13.77 8.13 8.02
C ALA A 48 -15.12 7.76 8.66
N SER A 49 -15.58 8.55 9.64
CA SER A 49 -16.88 8.42 10.29
C SER A 49 -18.00 9.21 9.62
N GLU A 50 -17.75 9.72 8.38
CA GLU A 50 -18.73 10.48 7.57
C GLU A 50 -19.25 11.76 8.24
N ASP A 51 -18.42 12.45 9.03
CA ASP A 51 -18.72 13.75 9.64
C ASP A 51 -18.71 14.83 8.53
N ASP A 52 -19.90 15.39 8.22
CA ASP A 52 -20.10 16.36 7.15
C ASP A 52 -19.23 17.62 7.30
N GLU A 53 -19.05 18.14 8.54
CA GLU A 53 -18.21 19.30 8.80
C GLU A 53 -16.73 18.99 8.50
N ALA A 54 -16.27 17.78 8.84
CA ALA A 54 -14.92 17.34 8.54
C ALA A 54 -14.70 17.18 7.03
N ILE A 55 -15.68 16.65 6.30
CA ILE A 55 -15.65 16.50 4.85
C ILE A 55 -15.60 17.86 4.16
N GLU A 56 -16.47 18.79 4.54
CA GLU A 56 -16.49 20.15 3.99
C GLU A 56 -15.19 20.88 4.28
N LYS A 57 -14.64 20.74 5.48
CA LYS A 57 -13.35 21.33 5.85
C LYS A 57 -12.20 20.83 4.97
N VAL A 58 -12.17 19.54 4.63
CA VAL A 58 -11.18 18.98 3.71
C VAL A 58 -11.38 19.57 2.31
N ALA A 59 -12.61 19.57 1.79
CA ALA A 59 -12.91 20.12 0.46
C ALA A 59 -12.48 21.58 0.32
N ASN A 60 -12.77 22.42 1.32
CA ASN A 60 -12.39 23.83 1.34
C ASN A 60 -10.86 24.02 1.39
N ALA A 61 -10.15 23.17 2.14
CA ALA A 61 -8.70 23.33 2.29
C ALA A 61 -7.90 22.89 1.05
N ILE A 62 -8.47 22.07 0.18
CA ILE A 62 -7.84 21.62 -1.07
C ILE A 62 -8.36 22.36 -2.31
N ALA A 63 -9.27 23.33 -2.14
CA ALA A 63 -9.89 24.04 -3.25
C ALA A 63 -8.89 24.76 -4.18
N ASP A 64 -7.76 25.23 -3.63
CA ASP A 64 -6.68 25.89 -4.37
C ASP A 64 -5.66 24.89 -4.97
N LEU A 65 -5.79 23.59 -4.70
CA LEU A 65 -4.91 22.56 -5.27
C LEU A 65 -5.47 22.07 -6.60
N SER A 66 -4.57 21.80 -7.55
CA SER A 66 -4.95 21.26 -8.86
C SER A 66 -5.07 19.73 -8.80
N PRO A 67 -6.22 19.14 -9.20
CA PRO A 67 -6.33 17.70 -9.39
C PRO A 67 -5.48 17.24 -10.61
N PRO A 68 -5.22 15.91 -10.73
CA PRO A 68 -5.60 14.88 -9.77
C PRO A 68 -4.75 14.90 -8.49
N PHE A 69 -5.22 14.17 -7.46
CA PHE A 69 -4.53 14.13 -6.17
C PHE A 69 -3.91 12.76 -5.88
N ALA A 70 -2.85 12.77 -5.06
CA ALA A 70 -2.35 11.62 -4.33
C ALA A 70 -2.76 11.76 -2.85
N VAL A 71 -3.44 10.75 -2.31
CA VAL A 71 -3.86 10.67 -0.92
C VAL A 71 -3.03 9.57 -0.24
N ARG A 72 -2.17 9.96 0.69
CA ARG A 72 -1.13 9.08 1.25
C ARG A 72 -1.25 9.03 2.78
N SER A 73 -1.09 7.83 3.35
CA SER A 73 -0.96 7.69 4.80
C SER A 73 0.27 8.44 5.32
N SER A 74 0.15 8.95 6.53
CA SER A 74 1.24 9.58 7.27
C SER A 74 1.13 9.16 8.74
N ALA A 75 1.62 7.97 9.05
CA ALA A 75 1.59 7.46 10.41
C ALA A 75 2.73 8.09 11.24
N VAL A 76 2.50 8.21 12.56
CA VAL A 76 3.48 8.73 13.51
C VAL A 76 4.78 7.91 13.49
N ASP A 77 4.66 6.62 13.23
CA ASP A 77 5.72 5.62 13.35
C ASP A 77 6.23 5.10 12.00
N GLU A 78 5.76 5.64 10.88
CA GLU A 78 6.00 5.09 9.53
C GLU A 78 7.48 5.11 9.13
N ASP A 79 8.22 6.13 9.57
CA ASP A 79 9.63 6.35 9.22
C ASP A 79 10.58 6.19 10.44
N GLY A 80 10.15 5.44 11.47
CA GLY A 80 10.95 5.20 12.67
C GLY A 80 12.18 4.35 12.39
N ALA A 81 13.32 4.69 12.99
CA ALA A 81 14.60 3.98 12.82
C ALA A 81 14.57 2.49 13.25
N SER A 82 13.54 2.07 13.99
CA SER A 82 13.42 0.71 14.55
C SER A 82 12.46 -0.22 13.81
N ALA A 83 11.63 0.29 12.89
CA ALA A 83 10.70 -0.54 12.14
C ALA A 83 10.37 0.12 10.79
N SER A 84 10.51 -0.63 9.70
CA SER A 84 10.10 -0.18 8.37
C SER A 84 8.68 -0.69 8.10
N PHE A 85 7.73 0.23 7.97
CA PHE A 85 6.36 -0.06 7.53
C PHE A 85 6.24 -0.06 6.00
N ALA A 86 7.34 -0.26 5.28
CA ALA A 86 7.34 -0.26 3.82
C ALA A 86 6.29 -1.24 3.28
N GLY A 87 5.36 -0.72 2.46
CA GLY A 87 4.28 -1.50 1.85
C GLY A 87 3.10 -1.86 2.78
N GLN A 88 3.04 -1.34 4.01
CA GLN A 88 1.93 -1.57 4.96
C GLN A 88 0.84 -0.48 4.87
N HIS A 89 1.16 0.68 4.29
CA HIS A 89 0.27 1.83 4.25
C HIS A 89 -0.18 2.14 2.83
N LEU A 90 -1.48 2.33 2.65
CA LEU A 90 -2.09 2.60 1.36
C LEU A 90 -1.74 4.02 0.88
N THR A 91 -1.48 4.14 -0.41
CA THR A 91 -1.51 5.37 -1.17
C THR A 91 -2.58 5.24 -2.25
N VAL A 92 -3.53 6.16 -2.29
CA VAL A 92 -4.54 6.26 -3.35
C VAL A 92 -4.03 7.32 -4.35
N LEU A 93 -3.67 6.87 -5.54
CA LEU A 93 -3.18 7.73 -6.61
C LEU A 93 -4.30 8.10 -7.57
N ASN A 94 -4.15 9.28 -8.18
CA ASN A 94 -5.04 9.77 -9.21
C ASN A 94 -6.49 9.91 -8.75
N VAL A 95 -6.70 10.50 -7.58
CA VAL A 95 -8.02 10.93 -7.10
C VAL A 95 -8.45 12.12 -7.94
N HIS A 96 -9.49 11.93 -8.76
CA HIS A 96 -9.78 12.78 -9.91
C HIS A 96 -10.36 14.14 -9.55
N SER A 97 -11.11 14.24 -8.45
CA SER A 97 -11.75 15.47 -8.02
C SER A 97 -11.64 15.69 -6.51
N ALA A 98 -11.86 16.94 -6.07
CA ALA A 98 -11.94 17.26 -4.65
C ALA A 98 -13.08 16.51 -3.94
N ALA A 99 -14.17 16.19 -4.64
CA ALA A 99 -15.28 15.42 -4.10
C ALA A 99 -14.93 13.96 -3.79
N ASP A 100 -13.93 13.39 -4.48
CA ASP A 100 -13.49 12.02 -4.28
C ASP A 100 -12.47 11.88 -3.13
N VAL A 101 -11.84 12.99 -2.71
CA VAL A 101 -10.79 12.98 -1.68
C VAL A 101 -11.28 12.41 -0.34
N PRO A 102 -12.48 12.73 0.19
CA PRO A 102 -12.96 12.11 1.42
C PRO A 102 -13.07 10.58 1.34
N GLY A 103 -13.49 10.04 0.18
CA GLY A 103 -13.48 8.61 -0.08
C GLY A 103 -12.08 8.01 0.01
N ALA A 104 -11.11 8.63 -0.65
CA ALA A 104 -9.71 8.20 -0.62
C ALA A 104 -9.09 8.32 0.80
N VAL A 105 -9.41 9.37 1.56
CA VAL A 105 -8.98 9.51 2.98
C VAL A 105 -9.53 8.35 3.82
N ARG A 106 -10.78 7.97 3.61
CA ARG A 106 -11.41 6.84 4.28
C ARG A 106 -10.71 5.53 3.94
N GLU A 107 -10.38 5.30 2.67
CA GLU A 107 -9.61 4.14 2.23
C GLU A 107 -8.25 4.04 2.93
N VAL A 108 -7.50 5.14 2.99
CA VAL A 108 -6.20 5.21 3.68
C VAL A 108 -6.37 4.91 5.17
N TRP A 109 -7.39 5.47 5.84
CA TRP A 109 -7.66 5.21 7.24
C TRP A 109 -8.00 3.73 7.50
N TRP A 110 -8.84 3.11 6.67
CA TRP A 110 -9.18 1.69 6.76
C TRP A 110 -7.97 0.80 6.60
N SER A 111 -7.09 1.10 5.63
CA SER A 111 -5.85 0.36 5.43
C SER A 111 -4.97 0.34 6.67
N ALA A 112 -4.81 1.50 7.33
CA ALA A 112 -3.98 1.63 8.54
C ALA A 112 -4.60 0.96 9.78
N ASN A 113 -5.92 0.79 9.81
CA ASN A 113 -6.67 0.12 10.88
C ASN A 113 -7.05 -1.33 10.51
N SER A 114 -6.47 -1.89 9.44
CA SER A 114 -6.67 -3.29 9.07
C SER A 114 -6.06 -4.26 10.10
N ASP A 115 -6.61 -5.47 10.19
CA ASP A 115 -6.11 -6.51 11.10
C ASP A 115 -4.61 -6.79 10.91
N SER A 116 -4.15 -6.76 9.66
CA SER A 116 -2.73 -6.96 9.33
C SER A 116 -1.85 -5.83 9.87
N ALA A 117 -2.31 -4.57 9.77
CA ALA A 117 -1.60 -3.41 10.30
C ALA A 117 -1.58 -3.44 11.84
N ILE A 118 -2.70 -3.79 12.46
CA ILE A 118 -2.81 -3.92 13.93
C ILE A 118 -1.92 -5.06 14.43
N THR A 119 -1.98 -6.24 13.81
CA THR A 119 -1.16 -7.40 14.18
C THR A 119 0.34 -7.10 14.03
N TYR A 120 0.75 -6.45 12.94
CA TYR A 120 2.13 -6.04 12.77
C TYR A 120 2.59 -5.08 13.87
N ARG A 121 1.77 -4.09 14.25
CA ARG A 121 2.06 -3.15 15.34
C ARG A 121 2.22 -3.86 16.68
N GLN A 122 1.34 -4.82 16.98
CA GLN A 122 1.42 -5.63 18.20
C GLN A 122 2.72 -6.45 18.25
N ARG A 123 3.16 -7.04 17.14
CA ARG A 123 4.44 -7.77 17.04
C ARG A 123 5.67 -6.92 17.38
N ILE A 124 5.62 -5.63 17.04
CA ILE A 124 6.69 -4.68 17.38
C ILE A 124 6.47 -3.99 18.74
N GLY A 125 5.58 -4.56 19.59
CA GLY A 125 5.33 -4.07 20.95
C GLY A 125 4.48 -2.80 21.04
N ARG A 126 3.70 -2.45 20.01
CA ARG A 126 2.83 -1.28 19.97
C ARG A 126 1.37 -1.68 20.06
N PHE A 127 0.79 -1.48 21.24
CA PHE A 127 -0.59 -1.90 21.58
C PHE A 127 -1.63 -0.77 21.50
N THR A 128 -1.22 0.46 21.17
CA THR A 128 -2.13 1.59 21.04
C THR A 128 -2.71 1.67 19.62
N ARG A 129 -3.96 2.13 19.51
CA ARG A 129 -4.60 2.41 18.23
C ARG A 129 -3.74 3.40 17.41
N PRO A 130 -3.47 3.14 16.12
CA PRO A 130 -2.67 4.04 15.32
C PRO A 130 -3.39 5.37 15.12
N SER A 131 -2.73 6.47 15.45
CA SER A 131 -3.13 7.78 14.94
C SER A 131 -2.48 7.96 13.58
N VAL A 132 -3.30 8.03 12.53
CA VAL A 132 -2.83 8.13 11.15
C VAL A 132 -3.28 9.47 10.58
N GLY A 133 -2.31 10.36 10.37
CA GLY A 133 -2.51 11.53 9.54
C GLY A 133 -2.59 11.14 8.06
N VAL A 134 -3.04 12.07 7.24
CA VAL A 134 -3.09 11.88 5.78
C VAL A 134 -2.48 13.11 5.09
N VAL A 135 -1.74 12.82 4.04
CA VAL A 135 -1.24 13.82 3.08
C VAL A 135 -2.13 13.80 1.85
N VAL A 136 -2.68 14.97 1.49
CA VAL A 136 -3.36 15.20 0.21
C VAL A 136 -2.51 16.16 -0.60
N GLN A 137 -2.01 15.72 -1.75
CA GLN A 137 -1.13 16.51 -2.60
C GLN A 137 -1.50 16.39 -4.06
N THR A 138 -1.18 17.40 -4.86
CA THR A 138 -1.28 17.30 -6.33
C THR A 138 -0.44 16.13 -6.82
N LEU A 139 -1.05 15.25 -7.60
CA LEU A 139 -0.35 14.15 -8.25
C LEU A 139 0.43 14.67 -9.46
N LEU A 140 1.70 14.38 -9.48
CA LEU A 140 2.54 14.67 -10.65
C LEU A 140 2.25 13.69 -11.79
N ASN A 141 2.44 14.14 -13.03
CA ASN A 141 2.49 13.29 -14.22
C ASN A 141 3.95 13.24 -14.74
N PRO A 142 4.82 12.47 -14.09
CA PRO A 142 6.25 12.53 -14.33
C PRO A 142 6.66 11.89 -15.64
N THR A 143 7.73 12.42 -16.25
CA THR A 143 8.44 11.75 -17.34
C THR A 143 9.23 10.56 -16.82
N ALA A 144 9.90 10.73 -15.67
CA ALA A 144 10.63 9.69 -14.95
C ALA A 144 10.50 9.89 -13.45
N ALA A 145 10.50 8.80 -12.70
CA ALA A 145 10.47 8.79 -11.25
C ALA A 145 11.21 7.56 -10.70
N GLY A 146 11.55 7.59 -9.43
CA GLY A 146 12.25 6.48 -8.82
C GLY A 146 12.68 6.72 -7.39
N VAL A 147 13.68 5.98 -6.96
CA VAL A 147 14.27 6.03 -5.63
C VAL A 147 15.76 6.35 -5.69
N MET A 148 16.28 6.95 -4.64
CA MET A 148 17.70 7.22 -4.50
C MET A 148 18.14 6.98 -3.05
N PHE A 149 19.19 6.19 -2.88
CA PHE A 149 19.87 6.01 -1.59
C PHE A 149 21.10 6.90 -1.54
N THR A 150 21.28 7.67 -0.47
CA THR A 150 22.44 8.55 -0.31
C THR A 150 23.67 7.83 0.24
N GLU A 151 23.55 6.57 0.60
CA GLU A 151 24.59 5.60 0.95
C GLU A 151 24.17 4.24 0.43
N ASN A 152 25.09 3.41 -0.05
CA ASN A 152 24.75 2.08 -0.54
C ASN A 152 24.16 1.22 0.60
N PRO A 153 22.88 0.84 0.54
CA PRO A 153 22.20 0.14 1.64
C PRO A 153 22.71 -1.29 1.86
N VAL A 154 23.40 -1.86 0.86
CA VAL A 154 23.94 -3.24 0.92
C VAL A 154 25.38 -3.26 1.41
N SER A 155 26.26 -2.45 0.80
CA SER A 155 27.69 -2.44 1.12
C SER A 155 28.08 -1.44 2.21
N GLY A 156 27.22 -0.43 2.48
CA GLY A 156 27.58 0.71 3.34
C GLY A 156 28.62 1.65 2.70
N ALA A 157 28.90 1.49 1.40
CA ALA A 157 29.81 2.36 0.69
C ALA A 157 29.24 3.78 0.57
N ASP A 158 30.11 4.76 0.65
CA ASP A 158 29.77 6.19 0.56
C ASP A 158 29.56 6.60 -0.91
N GLU A 159 28.53 6.04 -1.52
CA GLU A 159 28.09 6.27 -2.89
C GLU A 159 26.59 6.39 -2.95
N ARG A 160 26.07 7.07 -3.97
CA ARG A 160 24.63 7.21 -4.19
C ARG A 160 24.19 6.17 -5.19
N LEU A 161 23.06 5.51 -4.87
CA LEU A 161 22.39 4.59 -5.78
C LEU A 161 21.09 5.22 -6.24
N VAL A 162 20.88 5.27 -7.57
CA VAL A 162 19.63 5.78 -8.17
C VAL A 162 19.01 4.65 -8.97
N GLU A 163 17.74 4.39 -8.71
CA GLU A 163 16.89 3.52 -9.50
C GLU A 163 15.77 4.33 -10.13
N ALA A 164 15.57 4.18 -11.44
CA ALA A 164 14.69 5.06 -12.21
C ALA A 164 13.87 4.29 -13.25
N SER A 165 12.65 4.74 -13.50
CA SER A 165 11.80 4.25 -14.58
C SER A 165 10.95 5.37 -15.17
N TRP A 166 10.36 5.10 -16.36
CA TRP A 166 9.39 5.97 -16.98
C TRP A 166 8.09 6.03 -16.18
N GLY A 167 7.48 7.21 -16.12
CA GLY A 167 6.18 7.42 -15.49
C GLY A 167 6.25 7.53 -13.96
N LEU A 168 5.18 7.09 -13.29
CA LEU A 168 5.03 7.13 -11.84
C LEU A 168 6.04 6.20 -11.15
N GLY A 169 6.56 6.61 -9.99
CA GLY A 169 7.53 5.86 -9.19
C GLY A 169 7.00 4.51 -8.67
N GLU A 170 5.70 4.29 -8.72
CA GLU A 170 5.05 3.03 -8.36
C GLU A 170 5.65 1.84 -9.12
N ALA A 171 6.04 2.01 -10.39
CA ALA A 171 6.68 0.98 -11.19
C ALA A 171 8.00 0.46 -10.58
N VAL A 172 8.78 1.35 -9.94
CA VAL A 172 10.04 1.01 -9.26
C VAL A 172 9.77 0.45 -7.87
N VAL A 173 8.94 1.15 -7.07
CA VAL A 173 8.66 0.79 -5.68
C VAL A 173 7.95 -0.56 -5.57
N ALA A 174 7.02 -0.86 -6.49
CA ALA A 174 6.31 -2.14 -6.54
C ALA A 174 7.08 -3.26 -7.26
N GLY A 175 8.27 -2.96 -7.82
CA GLY A 175 9.09 -3.96 -8.54
C GLY A 175 8.45 -4.46 -9.83
N LEU A 176 7.64 -3.64 -10.50
CA LEU A 176 6.95 -4.00 -11.75
C LEU A 176 7.88 -4.02 -12.96
N VAL A 177 9.02 -3.37 -12.86
CA VAL A 177 10.03 -3.27 -13.90
C VAL A 177 11.43 -3.57 -13.35
N VAL A 178 12.38 -3.86 -14.23
CA VAL A 178 13.80 -3.75 -13.91
C VAL A 178 14.20 -2.32 -14.20
N PRO A 179 14.45 -1.48 -13.17
CA PRO A 179 14.74 -0.06 -13.36
C PRO A 179 16.13 0.16 -13.96
N ASP A 180 16.37 1.37 -14.47
CA ASP A 180 17.73 1.84 -14.70
C ASP A 180 18.42 1.99 -13.36
N HIS A 181 19.69 1.62 -13.32
CA HIS A 181 20.51 1.67 -12.11
C HIS A 181 21.74 2.52 -12.37
N PHE A 182 21.98 3.49 -11.47
CA PHE A 182 23.15 4.38 -11.54
C PHE A 182 23.83 4.37 -10.18
N ARG A 183 25.18 4.31 -10.21
CA ARG A 183 26.03 4.55 -9.04
C ARG A 183 26.81 5.83 -9.26
N LEU A 184 26.77 6.71 -8.29
CA LEU A 184 27.45 7.99 -8.33
C LEU A 184 28.30 8.15 -7.06
N ASP A 185 29.44 8.80 -7.19
CA ASP A 185 30.21 9.19 -6.01
C ASP A 185 29.55 10.40 -5.31
N ARG A 186 30.17 10.84 -4.21
CA ARG A 186 29.69 12.01 -3.46
C ARG A 186 29.75 13.32 -4.25
N ALA A 187 30.66 13.44 -5.19
CA ALA A 187 30.82 14.60 -6.05
C ALA A 187 29.80 14.61 -7.23
N GLY A 188 29.03 13.51 -7.39
CA GLY A 188 28.07 13.35 -8.49
C GLY A 188 28.67 12.76 -9.75
N GLN A 189 29.93 12.29 -9.72
CA GLN A 189 30.51 11.59 -10.85
C GLN A 189 29.88 10.20 -10.98
N VAL A 190 29.46 9.85 -12.20
CA VAL A 190 28.86 8.56 -12.49
C VAL A 190 29.93 7.47 -12.50
N LEU A 191 29.83 6.54 -11.55
CA LEU A 191 30.71 5.37 -11.44
C LEU A 191 30.23 4.19 -12.29
N GLU A 192 28.89 4.04 -12.39
CA GLU A 192 28.28 2.94 -13.15
C GLU A 192 26.92 3.36 -13.69
N ARG A 193 26.59 2.88 -14.90
CA ARG A 193 25.25 2.98 -15.50
C ARG A 193 24.85 1.62 -16.02
N LYS A 194 23.67 1.16 -15.64
CA LYS A 194 23.10 -0.08 -16.13
C LYS A 194 21.67 0.18 -16.56
N ALA A 195 21.41 0.07 -17.87
CA ALA A 195 20.06 0.20 -18.38
C ALA A 195 19.18 -0.93 -17.88
N GLY A 196 18.01 -0.59 -17.39
CA GLY A 196 16.97 -1.51 -17.00
C GLY A 196 16.17 -2.03 -18.19
N ARG A 197 15.16 -2.88 -17.88
CA ARG A 197 14.21 -3.37 -18.85
C ARG A 197 12.81 -2.89 -18.49
N LYS A 198 12.49 -1.68 -18.91
CA LYS A 198 11.28 -0.96 -18.56
C LYS A 198 10.19 -1.16 -19.61
N ARG A 199 9.57 -2.35 -19.62
CA ARG A 199 8.53 -2.70 -20.61
C ARG A 199 7.22 -1.97 -20.44
N ILE A 200 6.95 -1.51 -19.23
CA ILE A 200 5.75 -0.76 -18.84
C ILE A 200 6.13 0.51 -18.10
N ALA A 201 5.27 1.50 -18.19
CA ALA A 201 5.25 2.69 -17.35
C ALA A 201 3.89 2.76 -16.64
N VAL A 202 3.87 3.08 -15.37
CA VAL A 202 2.62 3.35 -14.67
C VAL A 202 2.21 4.79 -14.96
N ARG A 203 0.97 4.99 -15.41
CA ARG A 203 0.39 6.29 -15.77
C ARG A 203 -0.97 6.49 -15.13
N SER A 204 -1.36 7.74 -14.99
CA SER A 204 -2.70 8.12 -14.53
C SER A 204 -3.75 7.89 -15.62
N LEU A 205 -4.89 7.26 -15.27
CA LEU A 205 -6.06 7.18 -16.14
C LEU A 205 -6.82 8.52 -16.14
N PRO A 206 -7.50 8.88 -17.25
CA PRO A 206 -8.29 10.12 -17.31
C PRO A 206 -9.39 10.23 -16.24
N ASN A 207 -9.94 9.09 -15.81
CA ASN A 207 -11.09 9.02 -14.90
C ASN A 207 -10.76 8.50 -13.51
N GLY A 208 -9.50 8.59 -13.07
CA GLY A 208 -9.05 8.13 -11.77
C GLY A 208 -8.32 6.78 -11.81
N GLY A 209 -7.48 6.50 -10.78
CA GLY A 209 -6.63 5.33 -10.73
C GLY A 209 -5.43 5.37 -11.69
N THR A 210 -4.66 4.31 -11.70
CA THR A 210 -3.45 4.15 -12.53
C THR A 210 -3.54 2.93 -13.42
N PHE A 211 -2.75 2.89 -14.50
CA PHE A 211 -2.68 1.76 -15.41
C PHE A 211 -1.25 1.53 -15.91
N GLU A 212 -0.96 0.31 -16.31
CA GLU A 212 0.30 -0.08 -16.93
C GLU A 212 0.25 0.22 -18.43
N GLN A 213 0.97 1.23 -18.88
CA GLN A 213 1.13 1.56 -20.30
C GLN A 213 2.36 0.86 -20.85
N PRO A 214 2.27 0.13 -21.99
CA PRO A 214 3.45 -0.38 -22.68
C PRO A 214 4.40 0.75 -23.09
N VAL A 215 5.68 0.60 -22.79
CA VAL A 215 6.73 1.53 -23.22
C VAL A 215 7.11 1.20 -24.67
N PRO A 216 7.30 2.20 -25.55
CA PRO A 216 7.75 1.98 -26.93
C PRO A 216 9.01 1.11 -26.97
N PRO A 217 9.11 0.13 -27.90
CA PRO A 217 10.21 -0.84 -27.93
C PRO A 217 11.61 -0.22 -27.90
N GLU A 218 11.77 0.94 -28.55
CA GLU A 218 13.01 1.70 -28.59
C GLU A 218 13.40 2.30 -27.24
N GLN A 219 12.43 2.60 -26.35
CA GLN A 219 12.66 3.20 -25.04
C GLN A 219 12.82 2.15 -23.92
N VAL A 220 12.48 0.88 -24.17
CA VAL A 220 12.50 -0.18 -23.13
C VAL A 220 13.85 -0.28 -22.44
N ASN A 221 14.94 -0.18 -23.19
CA ASN A 221 16.32 -0.28 -22.70
C ASN A 221 17.09 1.06 -22.75
N GLN A 222 16.42 2.18 -23.09
CA GLN A 222 17.03 3.50 -22.99
C GLN A 222 17.06 3.98 -21.57
N PHE A 223 18.09 4.73 -21.17
CA PHE A 223 18.11 5.43 -19.90
C PHE A 223 16.99 6.48 -19.85
N CYS A 224 16.24 6.48 -18.76
CA CYS A 224 15.18 7.48 -18.52
C CYS A 224 15.71 8.77 -17.90
N LEU A 225 17.00 8.82 -17.54
CA LEU A 225 17.68 10.00 -16.99
C LEU A 225 18.91 10.36 -17.84
N ASP A 226 19.12 11.63 -18.03
CA ASP A 226 20.33 12.23 -18.59
C ASP A 226 21.30 12.69 -17.47
N ASP A 227 22.47 13.22 -17.88
CA ASP A 227 23.52 13.66 -16.95
C ASP A 227 23.10 14.87 -16.12
N ALA A 228 22.31 15.79 -16.69
CA ALA A 228 21.82 16.97 -16.00
C ALA A 228 20.83 16.56 -14.90
N GLN A 229 19.98 15.57 -15.18
CA GLN A 229 19.03 15.04 -14.22
C GLN A 229 19.73 14.24 -13.10
N LEU A 230 20.78 13.49 -13.40
CA LEU A 230 21.61 12.83 -12.38
C LEU A 230 22.32 13.85 -11.49
N ALA A 231 22.85 14.95 -12.05
CA ALA A 231 23.43 16.03 -11.27
C ALA A 231 22.40 16.72 -10.35
N ALA A 232 21.17 16.95 -10.85
CA ALA A 232 20.08 17.50 -10.04
C ALA A 232 19.68 16.55 -8.89
N LEU A 233 19.68 15.24 -9.10
CA LEU A 233 19.45 14.26 -8.05
C LEU A 233 20.56 14.28 -6.99
N CYS A 234 21.83 14.46 -7.38
CA CYS A 234 22.93 14.61 -6.43
C CYS A 234 22.76 15.86 -5.57
N GLU A 235 22.33 16.97 -6.14
CA GLU A 235 22.04 18.18 -5.38
C GLU A 235 20.87 17.99 -4.41
N LEU A 236 19.80 17.33 -4.85
CA LEU A 236 18.69 16.95 -3.98
C LEU A 236 19.16 16.08 -2.81
N ALA A 237 20.05 15.11 -3.06
CA ALA A 237 20.61 14.26 -2.02
C ALA A 237 21.36 15.08 -0.95
N LEU A 238 22.19 16.04 -1.37
CA LEU A 238 22.91 16.94 -0.45
C LEU A 238 21.95 17.80 0.37
N GLN A 239 20.92 18.34 -0.25
CA GLN A 239 19.89 19.12 0.44
C GLN A 239 19.12 18.25 1.45
N CYS A 240 18.73 17.03 1.08
CA CYS A 240 18.07 16.09 1.99
C CYS A 240 18.97 15.69 3.16
N GLU A 241 20.24 15.40 2.91
CA GLU A 241 21.18 15.07 3.99
C GLU A 241 21.44 16.25 4.94
N LYS A 242 21.44 17.48 4.43
CA LYS A 242 21.55 18.69 5.26
C LYS A 242 20.34 18.87 6.18
N VAL A 243 19.14 18.58 5.67
CA VAL A 243 17.87 18.77 6.38
C VAL A 243 17.60 17.63 7.36
N TYR A 244 17.77 16.39 6.93
CA TYR A 244 17.32 15.20 7.68
C TYR A 244 18.48 14.38 8.27
N GLY A 245 19.73 14.76 8.00
CA GLY A 245 20.92 14.00 8.36
C GLY A 245 21.32 12.97 7.29
N PRO A 246 22.42 12.23 7.49
CA PRO A 246 22.94 11.26 6.51
C PRO A 246 22.05 10.04 6.34
N ARG A 247 22.35 9.23 5.31
CA ARG A 247 21.74 7.91 5.05
C ARG A 247 20.26 8.00 4.79
N ARG A 248 19.93 8.57 3.61
CA ARG A 248 18.53 8.79 3.19
C ARG A 248 18.12 7.87 2.06
N ASP A 249 16.88 7.44 2.13
CA ASP A 249 16.09 6.82 1.08
C ASP A 249 15.10 7.89 0.60
N ILE A 250 15.22 8.27 -0.67
CA ILE A 250 14.54 9.43 -1.28
C ILE A 250 13.69 8.95 -2.43
N GLU A 251 12.38 9.19 -2.37
CA GLU A 251 11.49 9.06 -3.52
C GLU A 251 11.43 10.42 -4.25
N TRP A 252 11.57 10.38 -5.56
CA TRP A 252 11.64 11.57 -6.40
C TRP A 252 10.90 11.40 -7.72
N ALA A 253 10.58 12.53 -8.37
CA ALA A 253 9.96 12.54 -9.70
C ALA A 253 10.40 13.78 -10.50
N PHE A 254 10.58 13.59 -11.82
CA PHE A 254 10.77 14.68 -12.78
C PHE A 254 9.48 14.93 -13.55
N GLN A 255 8.99 16.15 -13.50
CA GLN A 255 7.89 16.63 -14.33
C GLN A 255 8.27 17.97 -14.96
N ASP A 256 8.09 18.11 -16.28
CA ASP A 256 8.38 19.34 -17.04
C ASP A 256 9.79 19.89 -16.78
N GLY A 257 10.78 19.00 -16.69
CA GLY A 257 12.18 19.30 -16.40
C GLY A 257 12.47 19.68 -14.95
N LYS A 258 11.47 19.73 -14.07
CA LYS A 258 11.62 20.06 -12.66
C LYS A 258 11.64 18.82 -11.80
N LEU A 259 12.61 18.75 -10.87
CA LEU A 259 12.74 17.69 -9.87
C LEU A 259 11.91 18.00 -8.63
N TYR A 260 11.18 17.00 -8.13
CA TYR A 260 10.39 17.06 -6.91
C TYR A 260 10.79 15.97 -5.94
N LEU A 261 10.86 16.30 -4.67
CA LEU A 261 10.92 15.36 -3.57
C LEU A 261 9.51 14.83 -3.26
N LEU A 262 9.33 13.51 -3.24
CA LEU A 262 8.05 12.87 -2.89
C LEU A 262 8.06 12.29 -1.47
N GLN A 263 9.22 11.81 -1.01
CA GLN A 263 9.45 11.32 0.35
C GLN A 263 10.94 11.26 0.65
N CYS A 264 11.32 11.49 1.91
CA CYS A 264 12.67 11.28 2.41
C CYS A 264 12.61 10.61 3.77
N ARG A 265 13.22 9.42 3.90
CA ARG A 265 13.27 8.66 5.15
C ARG A 265 14.69 8.21 5.48
N ALA A 266 14.95 7.86 6.74
CA ALA A 266 16.23 7.27 7.12
C ALA A 266 16.36 5.89 6.47
N VAL A 267 17.55 5.57 5.95
CA VAL A 267 17.87 4.19 5.58
C VAL A 267 17.91 3.39 6.88
N THR A 268 16.93 2.52 7.08
CA THR A 268 17.00 1.51 8.12
C THR A 268 17.98 0.46 7.63
N THR A 269 19.26 0.54 8.08
CA THR A 269 20.14 -0.61 7.99
C THR A 269 19.52 -1.67 8.89
N GLY A 270 18.72 -2.54 8.34
CA GLY A 270 18.57 -3.84 8.95
C GLY A 270 20.01 -4.31 9.17
N LYS A 271 20.39 -4.65 10.41
CA LYS A 271 21.54 -5.51 10.64
C LYS A 271 21.50 -6.52 9.53
N ALA A 272 22.56 -6.57 8.71
CA ALA A 272 22.66 -7.47 7.59
C ALA A 272 21.95 -8.75 8.02
N ARG A 273 20.92 -9.17 7.28
CA ARG A 273 20.40 -10.51 7.40
C ARG A 273 21.62 -11.41 7.22
N SER A 274 22.37 -11.60 8.31
CA SER A 274 23.31 -12.68 8.42
C SER A 274 22.43 -13.92 8.50
N GLU A 275 22.50 -14.68 7.47
CA GLU A 275 21.82 -15.88 7.07
C GLU A 275 20.90 -15.59 5.89
N ALA A 276 21.38 -15.99 4.72
CA ALA A 276 20.51 -16.37 3.64
C ALA A 276 19.42 -17.23 4.30
N PRO A 277 18.13 -16.97 4.05
CA PRO A 277 17.11 -17.88 4.53
C PRO A 277 17.56 -19.28 4.11
N PRO A 278 17.41 -20.30 4.98
CA PRO A 278 17.74 -21.67 4.60
C PRO A 278 17.08 -21.93 3.24
N PRO A 279 17.70 -22.69 2.31
CA PRO A 279 17.20 -22.86 0.96
C PRO A 279 15.70 -23.13 1.07
N GLY A 280 14.92 -22.13 0.65
CA GLY A 280 13.47 -22.12 0.80
C GLY A 280 12.92 -23.33 0.08
N PRO A 281 11.76 -23.86 0.51
CA PRO A 281 11.06 -24.88 -0.25
C PRO A 281 10.96 -24.43 -1.71
N PRO A 282 10.90 -25.38 -2.68
CA PRO A 282 10.98 -25.11 -4.11
C PRO A 282 10.05 -23.98 -4.51
N ALA A 283 10.48 -23.14 -5.44
CA ALA A 283 9.84 -21.90 -5.86
C ALA A 283 8.30 -22.04 -5.84
N ARG A 284 7.65 -21.35 -4.89
CA ARG A 284 6.20 -21.41 -4.71
C ARG A 284 5.56 -20.69 -5.88
N ASP A 285 4.66 -21.39 -6.57
CA ASP A 285 3.93 -20.83 -7.71
C ASP A 285 2.55 -20.31 -7.24
N PRO A 286 2.38 -18.98 -7.10
CA PRO A 286 1.11 -18.40 -6.66
C PRO A 286 -0.02 -18.64 -7.65
N VAL A 287 0.25 -18.85 -8.94
CA VAL A 287 -0.74 -19.22 -9.95
C VAL A 287 -1.27 -20.62 -9.68
N ALA A 288 -0.36 -21.59 -9.45
CA ALA A 288 -0.75 -22.94 -9.09
C ALA A 288 -1.49 -23.01 -7.74
N ALA A 289 -1.15 -22.16 -6.78
CA ALA A 289 -1.86 -22.03 -5.52
C ALA A 289 -3.29 -21.53 -5.73
N LEU A 290 -3.48 -20.47 -6.53
CA LEU A 290 -4.81 -19.95 -6.88
C LEU A 290 -5.69 -20.99 -7.58
N GLN A 291 -5.14 -21.73 -8.54
CA GLN A 291 -5.89 -22.70 -9.32
C GLN A 291 -6.36 -23.92 -8.48
N ARG A 292 -5.75 -24.17 -7.32
CA ARG A 292 -6.23 -25.19 -6.36
C ARG A 292 -7.47 -24.73 -5.60
N VAL A 293 -7.74 -23.44 -5.56
CA VAL A 293 -8.86 -22.87 -4.81
C VAL A 293 -10.12 -22.92 -5.65
N GLN A 294 -11.17 -23.55 -5.13
CA GLN A 294 -12.44 -23.68 -5.84
C GLN A 294 -13.02 -22.34 -6.32
N LEU A 295 -12.75 -21.26 -5.57
CA LEU A 295 -13.17 -19.89 -5.92
C LEU A 295 -12.54 -19.41 -7.24
N PHE A 296 -11.34 -19.87 -7.58
CA PHE A 296 -10.56 -19.45 -8.74
C PHE A 296 -10.31 -20.57 -9.76
N ALA A 297 -10.80 -21.79 -9.49
CA ALA A 297 -10.53 -22.98 -10.31
C ALA A 297 -10.99 -22.84 -11.76
N ASP A 298 -12.08 -22.11 -12.01
CA ASP A 298 -12.65 -21.89 -13.35
C ASP A 298 -11.98 -20.71 -14.11
N MET A 299 -10.92 -20.10 -13.55
CA MET A 299 -10.20 -19.00 -14.19
C MET A 299 -9.18 -19.52 -15.21
N ASP A 300 -9.08 -18.83 -16.33
CA ASP A 300 -7.98 -19.10 -17.25
C ASP A 300 -6.63 -18.63 -16.68
N ARG A 301 -5.54 -19.12 -17.30
CA ARG A 301 -4.18 -18.83 -16.81
C ARG A 301 -3.87 -17.34 -16.74
N ARG A 302 -4.35 -16.53 -17.70
CA ARG A 302 -4.12 -15.08 -17.72
C ARG A 302 -4.82 -14.38 -16.57
N GLN A 303 -6.06 -14.77 -16.28
CA GLN A 303 -6.83 -14.26 -15.15
C GLN A 303 -6.17 -14.64 -13.82
N ALA A 304 -5.71 -15.89 -13.69
CA ALA A 304 -4.99 -16.34 -12.51
C ALA A 304 -3.64 -15.61 -12.33
N GLU A 305 -2.91 -15.35 -13.42
CA GLU A 305 -1.67 -14.55 -13.37
C GLU A 305 -1.91 -13.09 -12.95
N GLN A 306 -3.02 -12.48 -13.34
CA GLN A 306 -3.37 -11.13 -12.89
C GLN A 306 -3.60 -11.06 -11.38
N ILE A 307 -4.33 -12.02 -10.83
CA ILE A 307 -4.54 -12.11 -9.37
C ILE A 307 -3.23 -12.47 -8.65
N ALA A 308 -2.46 -13.42 -9.19
CA ALA A 308 -1.21 -13.89 -8.59
C ALA A 308 -0.17 -12.77 -8.40
N ARG A 309 -0.15 -11.76 -9.27
CA ARG A 309 0.71 -10.58 -9.15
C ARG A 309 0.38 -9.71 -7.93
N LEU A 310 -0.86 -9.75 -7.45
CA LEU A 310 -1.33 -8.98 -6.29
C LEU A 310 -1.13 -9.75 -4.98
N LEU A 311 -0.89 -11.07 -5.06
CA LEU A 311 -0.73 -11.92 -3.89
C LEU A 311 0.64 -11.69 -3.22
N LYS A 312 0.59 -11.46 -1.91
CA LYS A 312 1.79 -11.29 -1.07
C LYS A 312 1.92 -12.47 -0.11
N LEU A 313 3.12 -13.05 -0.06
CA LEU A 313 3.41 -14.13 0.88
C LEU A 313 3.39 -13.62 2.32
N ARG A 314 2.66 -14.32 3.20
CA ARG A 314 2.47 -13.96 4.61
C ARG A 314 2.73 -15.19 5.49
N PRO A 315 3.87 -15.23 6.20
CA PRO A 315 4.13 -16.24 7.22
C PRO A 315 3.47 -15.84 8.54
N PHE A 316 2.95 -16.85 9.26
CA PHE A 316 2.37 -16.72 10.59
C PHE A 316 2.93 -17.84 11.48
N SER A 317 3.26 -17.50 12.73
CA SER A 317 3.75 -18.47 13.69
C SER A 317 2.57 -19.26 14.33
N LYS A 318 2.84 -20.49 14.76
CA LYS A 318 1.86 -21.27 15.51
C LYS A 318 1.28 -20.48 16.70
N GLY A 319 -0.04 -20.51 16.85
CA GLY A 319 -0.79 -19.79 17.90
C GLY A 319 -1.10 -18.33 17.56
N GLU A 320 -0.63 -17.82 16.43
CA GLU A 320 -0.88 -16.45 16.03
C GLU A 320 -2.31 -16.27 15.51
N THR A 321 -3.04 -15.27 16.04
CA THR A 321 -4.36 -14.88 15.54
C THR A 321 -4.21 -14.00 14.32
N ILE A 322 -4.75 -14.47 13.18
CA ILE A 322 -4.67 -13.83 11.86
C ILE A 322 -5.86 -12.91 11.64
N ILE A 323 -7.04 -13.37 12.03
CA ILE A 323 -8.31 -12.66 11.97
C ILE A 323 -8.98 -12.77 13.32
N MET A 324 -9.57 -11.69 13.82
CA MET A 324 -10.37 -11.67 15.05
C MET A 324 -11.84 -11.38 14.71
N GLU A 325 -12.75 -12.21 15.24
CA GLU A 325 -14.19 -12.03 15.10
C GLU A 325 -14.63 -10.62 15.55
N GLY A 326 -15.50 -9.98 14.78
CA GLY A 326 -16.03 -8.65 15.06
C GLY A 326 -15.08 -7.50 14.72
N SER A 327 -13.80 -7.78 14.39
CA SER A 327 -12.88 -6.74 13.94
C SER A 327 -13.16 -6.31 12.50
N GLY A 328 -12.75 -5.09 12.13
CA GLY A 328 -12.67 -4.67 10.73
C GLY A 328 -11.48 -5.32 10.04
N GLY A 329 -11.59 -5.61 8.78
CA GLY A 329 -10.45 -6.11 8.01
C GLY A 329 -10.80 -6.40 6.56
N ALA A 330 -9.89 -6.06 5.66
CA ALA A 330 -10.11 -6.10 4.22
C ALA A 330 -9.13 -7.06 3.51
N ALA A 331 -8.58 -8.07 4.19
CA ALA A 331 -7.66 -9.02 3.59
C ALA A 331 -8.27 -10.42 3.45
N PHE A 332 -8.01 -11.03 2.30
CA PHE A 332 -8.26 -12.43 1.99
C PHE A 332 -6.96 -13.20 2.06
N PHE A 333 -7.01 -14.42 2.56
CA PHE A 333 -5.86 -15.28 2.70
C PHE A 333 -6.11 -16.66 2.08
N LEU A 334 -5.15 -17.12 1.29
CA LEU A 334 -5.09 -18.46 0.73
C LEU A 334 -3.96 -19.23 1.43
N ILE A 335 -4.26 -20.37 2.04
CA ILE A 335 -3.26 -21.20 2.71
C ILE A 335 -2.41 -21.92 1.67
N ASP A 336 -1.09 -21.65 1.70
CA ASP A 336 -0.10 -22.38 0.90
C ASP A 336 0.45 -23.60 1.66
N SER A 337 0.77 -23.42 2.94
CA SER A 337 1.25 -24.50 3.81
C SER A 337 0.92 -24.25 5.28
N GLY A 338 0.80 -25.30 6.07
CA GLY A 338 0.37 -25.24 7.47
C GLY A 338 -1.14 -25.36 7.63
N GLU A 339 -1.62 -25.16 8.86
CA GLU A 339 -3.04 -25.29 9.24
C GLU A 339 -3.48 -24.09 10.07
N ALA A 340 -4.75 -23.70 9.92
CA ALA A 340 -5.40 -22.66 10.70
C ALA A 340 -6.71 -23.17 11.31
N THR A 341 -7.02 -22.76 12.54
CA THR A 341 -8.31 -23.03 13.20
C THR A 341 -9.23 -21.84 13.06
N VAL A 342 -10.48 -22.10 12.75
CA VAL A 342 -11.57 -21.13 12.69
C VAL A 342 -12.46 -21.31 13.89
N SER A 343 -12.74 -20.23 14.63
CA SER A 343 -13.65 -20.26 15.78
C SER A 343 -14.58 -19.05 15.76
N SER A 344 -15.78 -19.19 16.29
CA SER A 344 -16.71 -18.08 16.54
C SER A 344 -17.27 -18.20 17.94
N LYS A 345 -17.26 -17.08 18.67
CA LYS A 345 -17.66 -16.99 20.09
C LYS A 345 -16.96 -18.04 20.97
N GLY A 346 -15.69 -18.34 20.63
CA GLY A 346 -14.87 -19.33 21.33
C GLY A 346 -15.16 -20.79 20.98
N VAL A 347 -16.11 -21.08 20.09
CA VAL A 347 -16.43 -22.42 19.62
C VAL A 347 -15.63 -22.71 18.34
N HIS A 348 -14.92 -23.84 18.32
CA HIS A 348 -14.21 -24.31 17.11
C HIS A 348 -15.23 -24.68 16.02
N LEU A 349 -15.05 -24.09 14.83
CA LEU A 349 -15.91 -24.33 13.68
C LEU A 349 -15.27 -25.24 12.64
N ALA A 350 -13.97 -25.03 12.35
CA ALA A 350 -13.26 -25.77 11.31
C ALA A 350 -11.75 -25.67 11.50
N THR A 351 -11.02 -26.60 10.88
CA THR A 351 -9.58 -26.52 10.64
C THR A 351 -9.35 -26.43 9.13
N LEU A 352 -8.58 -25.44 8.71
CA LEU A 352 -8.27 -25.14 7.32
C LEU A 352 -6.82 -25.54 7.02
N GLY A 353 -6.59 -26.28 5.95
CA GLY A 353 -5.27 -26.69 5.48
C GLY A 353 -4.89 -26.09 4.13
N PRO A 354 -3.79 -26.56 3.51
CA PRO A 354 -3.32 -26.06 2.21
C PRO A 354 -4.39 -26.10 1.12
N GLY A 355 -4.54 -25.00 0.37
CA GLY A 355 -5.58 -24.82 -0.66
C GLY A 355 -6.91 -24.31 -0.10
N ALA A 356 -7.11 -24.25 1.22
CA ALA A 356 -8.23 -23.55 1.82
C ALA A 356 -7.97 -22.04 1.89
N TYR A 357 -9.03 -21.27 2.03
CA TYR A 357 -8.98 -19.81 2.10
C TYR A 357 -9.94 -19.28 3.16
N PHE A 358 -9.68 -18.04 3.60
CA PHE A 358 -10.50 -17.36 4.60
C PHE A 358 -10.43 -15.83 4.43
N GLY A 359 -11.40 -15.13 5.02
CA GLY A 359 -11.49 -13.68 4.97
C GLY A 359 -12.17 -13.11 3.71
N GLU A 360 -12.76 -13.97 2.87
CA GLU A 360 -13.41 -13.61 1.61
C GLU A 360 -14.65 -12.73 1.78
N VAL A 361 -15.40 -12.88 2.87
CA VAL A 361 -16.63 -12.13 3.11
C VAL A 361 -16.33 -10.64 3.19
N ALA A 362 -15.30 -10.26 3.93
CA ALA A 362 -14.89 -8.86 4.06
C ALA A 362 -14.30 -8.25 2.77
N LEU A 363 -13.93 -9.08 1.77
CA LEU A 363 -13.58 -8.59 0.42
C LEU A 363 -14.79 -8.12 -0.37
N ILE A 364 -15.99 -8.53 0.01
CA ILE A 364 -17.21 -8.36 -0.78
C ILE A 364 -18.12 -7.32 -0.16
N ASP A 365 -18.38 -7.43 1.15
CA ASP A 365 -19.34 -6.59 1.84
C ASP A 365 -18.73 -5.47 2.72
N GLY A 366 -17.41 -5.52 2.94
CA GLY A 366 -16.72 -4.57 3.82
C GLY A 366 -17.17 -4.66 5.29
N GLY A 367 -17.92 -5.71 5.66
CA GLY A 367 -18.46 -5.92 7.00
C GLY A 367 -17.42 -6.40 8.01
N PRO A 368 -17.83 -6.53 9.29
CA PRO A 368 -16.96 -7.06 10.34
C PRO A 368 -16.66 -8.55 10.10
N ARG A 369 -15.53 -9.02 10.61
CA ARG A 369 -15.11 -10.41 10.53
C ARG A 369 -16.10 -11.34 11.23
N SER A 370 -16.54 -12.36 10.54
CA SER A 370 -17.54 -13.33 11.03
C SER A 370 -16.99 -14.41 11.98
N ALA A 371 -15.66 -14.55 12.04
CA ALA A 371 -14.98 -15.56 12.85
C ALA A 371 -13.54 -15.16 13.17
N THR A 372 -12.98 -15.77 14.22
CA THR A 372 -11.57 -15.71 14.56
C THR A 372 -10.81 -16.83 13.83
N VAL A 373 -9.67 -16.50 13.21
CA VAL A 373 -8.77 -17.48 12.57
C VAL A 373 -7.41 -17.41 13.23
N THR A 374 -6.92 -18.56 13.71
CA THR A 374 -5.64 -18.68 14.42
C THR A 374 -4.78 -19.74 13.74
N ALA A 375 -3.48 -19.51 13.58
CA ALA A 375 -2.54 -20.48 13.04
C ALA A 375 -2.39 -21.67 14.00
N ALA A 376 -2.80 -22.85 13.59
CA ALA A 376 -2.68 -24.09 14.37
C ALA A 376 -1.25 -24.65 14.34
N THR A 377 -0.54 -24.41 13.25
CA THR A 377 0.88 -24.73 13.02
C THR A 377 1.59 -23.47 12.52
N ASP A 378 2.90 -23.54 12.28
CA ASP A 378 3.54 -22.53 11.43
C ASP A 378 2.86 -22.54 10.07
N LEU A 379 2.36 -21.38 9.64
CA LEU A 379 1.44 -21.23 8.54
C LEU A 379 2.01 -20.24 7.52
N VAL A 380 1.86 -20.54 6.25
CA VAL A 380 2.17 -19.61 5.17
C VAL A 380 0.96 -19.42 4.29
N CYS A 381 0.57 -18.15 4.11
CA CYS A 381 -0.55 -17.78 3.26
C CYS A 381 -0.11 -16.82 2.15
N TYR A 382 -0.85 -16.84 1.05
CA TYR A 382 -0.89 -15.74 0.12
C TYR A 382 -2.01 -14.78 0.54
N GLY A 383 -1.69 -13.51 0.77
CA GLY A 383 -2.65 -12.47 1.16
C GLY A 383 -2.89 -11.49 0.02
N ILE A 384 -4.14 -11.05 -0.14
CA ILE A 384 -4.53 -9.92 -1.01
C ILE A 384 -5.51 -9.04 -0.25
N THR A 385 -5.39 -7.72 -0.39
CA THR A 385 -6.30 -6.79 0.23
C THR A 385 -7.48 -6.47 -0.70
N PHE A 386 -8.60 -6.01 -0.10
CA PHE A 386 -9.76 -5.52 -0.84
C PHE A 386 -9.38 -4.43 -1.87
N TRP A 387 -8.48 -3.53 -1.49
CA TRP A 387 -8.02 -2.40 -2.31
C TRP A 387 -7.23 -2.82 -3.53
N GLU A 388 -6.49 -3.93 -3.44
CA GLU A 388 -5.77 -4.52 -4.55
C GLU A 388 -6.71 -5.34 -5.46
N PHE A 389 -7.72 -5.96 -4.87
CA PHE A 389 -8.61 -6.89 -5.55
C PHE A 389 -9.82 -6.22 -6.22
N ARG A 390 -10.41 -5.19 -5.58
CA ARG A 390 -11.60 -4.50 -6.09
C ARG A 390 -11.39 -3.87 -7.48
N PRO A 391 -10.32 -3.08 -7.75
CA PRO A 391 -10.08 -2.53 -9.09
C PRO A 391 -9.95 -3.62 -10.16
N LEU A 392 -9.37 -4.77 -9.81
CA LEU A 392 -9.27 -5.90 -10.73
C LEU A 392 -10.64 -6.48 -11.09
N ILE A 393 -11.56 -6.61 -10.12
CA ILE A 393 -12.91 -7.09 -10.37
C ILE A 393 -13.70 -6.06 -11.19
N GLU A 394 -13.61 -4.79 -10.86
CA GLU A 394 -14.31 -3.71 -11.55
C GLU A 394 -13.84 -3.55 -13.00
N SER A 395 -12.55 -3.73 -13.26
CA SER A 395 -11.97 -3.69 -14.61
C SER A 395 -12.18 -4.99 -15.41
N ASN A 396 -12.45 -6.11 -14.74
CA ASN A 396 -12.62 -7.42 -15.36
C ASN A 396 -13.90 -8.13 -14.89
N GLY A 397 -15.02 -7.77 -15.53
CA GLY A 397 -16.34 -8.32 -15.20
C GLY A 397 -16.43 -9.85 -15.26
N THR A 398 -15.56 -10.51 -16.04
CA THR A 398 -15.49 -11.98 -16.11
C THR A 398 -14.98 -12.57 -14.80
N ILE A 399 -13.98 -11.96 -14.17
CA ILE A 399 -13.48 -12.37 -12.85
C ILE A 399 -14.59 -12.19 -11.80
N GLY A 400 -15.24 -11.01 -11.79
CA GLY A 400 -16.35 -10.72 -10.88
C GLY A 400 -17.50 -11.73 -11.01
N TRP A 401 -17.89 -12.07 -12.26
CA TRP A 401 -18.94 -13.05 -12.51
C TRP A 401 -18.60 -14.46 -12.01
N LYS A 402 -17.36 -14.92 -12.22
CA LYS A 402 -16.89 -16.23 -11.73
C LYS A 402 -16.88 -16.28 -10.20
N LEU A 403 -16.49 -15.19 -9.54
CA LEU A 403 -16.57 -15.07 -8.09
C LEU A 403 -18.00 -15.16 -7.58
N LEU A 404 -18.94 -14.46 -8.18
CA LEU A 404 -20.37 -14.54 -7.83
C LEU A 404 -20.91 -15.95 -7.99
N GLN A 405 -20.53 -16.65 -9.06
CA GLN A 405 -20.91 -18.05 -9.28
C GLN A 405 -20.34 -18.98 -8.20
N ALA A 406 -19.07 -18.80 -7.81
CA ALA A 406 -18.43 -19.62 -6.77
C ALA A 406 -19.09 -19.38 -5.40
N LEU A 407 -19.39 -18.13 -5.05
CA LEU A 407 -20.12 -17.79 -3.82
C LEU A 407 -21.52 -18.36 -3.80
N ALA A 408 -22.26 -18.29 -4.92
CA ALA A 408 -23.58 -18.89 -5.03
C ALA A 408 -23.56 -20.42 -4.86
N LYS A 409 -22.52 -21.10 -5.42
CA LYS A 409 -22.31 -22.54 -5.20
C LYS A 409 -22.07 -22.85 -3.71
N ARG A 410 -21.25 -22.02 -3.02
CA ARG A 410 -20.95 -22.19 -1.60
C ARG A 410 -22.19 -21.98 -0.72
N LEU A 411 -22.98 -20.92 -0.97
CA LEU A 411 -24.24 -20.67 -0.28
C LEU A 411 -25.22 -21.84 -0.42
N ARG A 412 -25.32 -22.46 -1.59
CA ARG A 412 -26.16 -23.65 -1.80
C ARG A 412 -25.63 -24.89 -1.04
N ALA A 413 -24.31 -25.02 -0.90
CA ALA A 413 -23.70 -26.13 -0.18
C ALA A 413 -23.89 -26.02 1.35
N THR A 414 -24.11 -24.83 1.90
CA THR A 414 -24.35 -24.60 3.34
C THR A 414 -25.80 -24.88 3.78
N GLY A 415 -26.70 -25.24 2.85
CA GLY A 415 -28.06 -25.72 3.11
C GLY A 415 -29.15 -24.62 3.06
N PRO A 416 -30.45 -25.01 2.97
CA PRO A 416 -31.56 -24.08 2.77
C PRO A 416 -31.79 -23.07 3.90
N GLY A 417 -31.29 -23.33 5.11
CA GLY A 417 -31.41 -22.44 6.27
C GLY A 417 -30.61 -21.13 6.16
N ALA A 418 -29.56 -21.11 5.34
CA ALA A 418 -28.72 -19.92 5.16
C ALA A 418 -29.32 -18.89 4.17
N LEU A 419 -30.31 -19.30 3.38
CA LEU A 419 -30.94 -18.47 2.35
C LEU A 419 -32.26 -17.81 2.78
N ILE A 420 -32.76 -18.10 3.99
CA ILE A 420 -34.12 -17.69 4.44
C ILE A 420 -34.10 -16.72 5.62
N HIS A 421 -32.97 -16.12 5.97
CA HIS A 421 -32.96 -14.96 6.88
C HIS A 421 -32.97 -13.66 6.07
N GLY A 422 -34.11 -13.43 5.39
CA GLY A 422 -34.56 -12.08 5.07
C GLY A 422 -34.88 -11.37 6.40
N ASP A 423 -34.45 -10.12 6.52
CA ASP A 423 -34.65 -9.24 7.67
C ASP A 423 -36.07 -9.35 8.22
N LYS A 424 -36.17 -9.87 9.43
CA LYS A 424 -37.37 -9.71 10.23
C LYS A 424 -37.34 -8.30 10.84
N PRO A 425 -38.26 -7.40 10.51
CA PRO A 425 -38.28 -6.09 11.14
C PRO A 425 -38.40 -6.25 12.65
N PRO A 426 -37.80 -5.36 13.45
CA PRO A 426 -37.88 -5.43 14.91
C PRO A 426 -39.37 -5.38 15.34
N ALA A 427 -39.76 -6.34 16.15
CA ALA A 427 -41.09 -6.41 16.73
C ALA A 427 -41.36 -5.10 17.48
N ALA A 428 -42.43 -4.39 17.07
CA ALA A 428 -42.91 -3.23 17.77
C ALA A 428 -43.21 -3.61 19.25
N ALA A 429 -42.62 -2.89 20.16
CA ALA A 429 -42.89 -3.03 21.57
C ALA A 429 -44.40 -2.72 21.83
N ALA A 430 -45.15 -3.74 22.21
CA ALA A 430 -46.52 -3.55 22.70
C ALA A 430 -46.45 -2.86 24.07
N THR A 431 -46.90 -1.61 24.08
CA THR A 431 -47.22 -0.87 25.28
C THR A 431 -48.50 -1.46 25.90
N THR A 432 -48.39 -1.96 27.10
CA THR A 432 -49.47 -2.00 28.12
C THR A 432 -48.87 -1.56 29.43
#